data_e914a8549d7c1883d0d0726c266157ab
#
_entry.id   e914a8549d7c1883d0d0726c266157ab
#
_cell.length_a   1.000
_cell.length_b   1.000
_cell.length_c   1.000
_cell.angle_alpha   90.00
_cell.angle_beta   90.00
_cell.angle_gamma   90.00
#
_symmetry.space_group_name_H-M   'P 1'
#
loop_
_entity.id
_entity.type
_entity.pdbx_description
1 polymer ?
#
loop_
_entity_poly.entity_id
_entity_poly.type
_entity_poly.pdbx_seq_one_letter_code
_entity_poly.pdbx_strand_id
1 'polypeptide(L)'
;RFLGKYEYLVNFFNYRAEEVREHLAEMGFTKLDDIIGRTDLIVRRASYSNKKFNTLNFSRLLHLPEQASATAIHHCSCQDHNIETVKDKEIIQHAMPAIESLKEISLDYTIANTDRSVGAMLSGVIASKYGNDGLPEDTLNIKFKGSAGQSFGAFLAHGVHFKLEGEANDYLGKGLSGGRISVMPPIRSTFIAEENTIAGNTLLYGATSGQVFINGRVGERFCVRNSGAIAVVEGVGDHCCEYMTGGRV
;
A
#
# COMPACT_ATOMS: atom_id res chain seq x y z
N ARG A 1 -12.72 -26.40 -5.68
CA ARG A 1 -12.60 -25.37 -4.62
C ARG A 1 -11.36 -25.68 -3.80
N PHE A 2 -10.56 -24.66 -3.49
CA PHE A 2 -9.39 -24.78 -2.63
C PHE A 2 -9.84 -24.95 -1.18
N LEU A 3 -9.35 -26.00 -0.53
CA LEU A 3 -9.58 -26.28 0.88
C LEU A 3 -8.21 -26.30 1.58
N GLY A 4 -7.68 -25.13 1.84
CA GLY A 4 -6.41 -24.98 2.53
C GLY A 4 -6.60 -24.69 4.02
N LYS A 5 -5.60 -25.09 4.82
CA LYS A 5 -5.46 -24.68 6.22
C LYS A 5 -4.18 -23.88 6.37
N TYR A 6 -4.20 -22.84 7.21
CA TYR A 6 -3.03 -22.00 7.42
C TYR A 6 -1.84 -22.79 8.01
N GLU A 7 -2.12 -23.85 8.78
CA GLU A 7 -1.10 -24.73 9.36
C GLU A 7 -0.24 -25.41 8.28
N TYR A 8 -0.82 -25.72 7.11
CA TYR A 8 -0.06 -26.29 6.00
C TYR A 8 0.98 -25.29 5.46
N LEU A 9 0.61 -24.01 5.42
CA LEU A 9 1.52 -22.95 5.02
C LEU A 9 2.64 -22.75 6.04
N VAL A 10 2.32 -22.73 7.33
CA VAL A 10 3.31 -22.68 8.42
C VAL A 10 4.28 -23.84 8.33
N ASN A 11 3.80 -25.07 8.17
CA ASN A 11 4.63 -26.26 8.02
C ASN A 11 5.51 -26.18 6.78
N PHE A 12 4.97 -25.71 5.65
CA PHE A 12 5.75 -25.51 4.43
C PHE A 12 6.94 -24.58 4.66
N PHE A 13 6.75 -23.44 5.30
CA PHE A 13 7.84 -22.53 5.59
C PHE A 13 8.83 -23.06 6.61
N ASN A 14 8.39 -23.81 7.61
CA ASN A 14 9.29 -24.49 8.55
C ASN A 14 10.18 -25.50 7.82
N TYR A 15 9.63 -26.31 6.91
CA TYR A 15 10.43 -27.25 6.11
C TYR A 15 11.41 -26.52 5.18
N ARG A 16 10.98 -25.40 4.58
CA ARG A 16 11.88 -24.57 3.75
C ARG A 16 13.02 -23.97 4.57
N ALA A 17 12.74 -23.52 5.79
CA ALA A 17 13.79 -23.01 6.69
C ALA A 17 14.77 -24.11 7.08
N GLU A 18 14.30 -25.33 7.34
CA GLU A 18 15.17 -26.46 7.64
C GLU A 18 16.04 -26.84 6.45
N GLU A 19 15.48 -26.89 5.24
CA GLU A 19 16.25 -27.14 4.00
C GLU A 19 17.34 -26.07 3.79
N VAL A 20 17.05 -24.80 4.05
CA VAL A 20 18.06 -23.72 4.01
C VAL A 20 19.15 -23.98 5.05
N ARG A 21 18.79 -24.41 6.25
CA ARG A 21 19.73 -24.72 7.33
C ARG A 21 20.67 -25.88 6.97
N GLU A 22 20.15 -26.92 6.33
CA GLU A 22 20.93 -28.04 5.83
C GLU A 22 21.94 -27.59 4.77
N HIS A 23 21.52 -26.78 3.80
CA HIS A 23 22.42 -26.25 2.77
C HIS A 23 23.49 -25.31 3.35
N LEU A 24 23.17 -24.49 4.35
CA LEU A 24 24.17 -23.68 5.05
C LEU A 24 25.22 -24.56 5.73
N ALA A 25 24.77 -25.64 6.39
CA ALA A 25 25.67 -26.59 7.05
C ALA A 25 26.60 -27.31 6.05
N GLU A 26 26.04 -27.72 4.89
CA GLU A 26 26.84 -28.33 3.79
C GLU A 26 27.91 -27.37 3.27
N MET A 27 27.63 -26.08 3.21
CA MET A 27 28.55 -25.02 2.80
C MET A 27 29.53 -24.60 3.93
N GLY A 28 29.35 -25.08 5.15
CA GLY A 28 30.17 -24.73 6.30
C GLY A 28 29.81 -23.44 7.01
N PHE A 29 28.58 -22.93 6.79
CA PHE A 29 28.08 -21.71 7.43
C PHE A 29 27.07 -22.04 8.54
N THR A 30 27.04 -21.18 9.56
CA THR A 30 26.10 -21.32 10.71
C THR A 30 24.93 -20.33 10.68
N LYS A 31 25.07 -19.25 9.92
CA LYS A 31 24.06 -18.20 9.83
C LYS A 31 23.83 -17.81 8.36
N LEU A 32 22.59 -17.42 8.06
CA LEU A 32 22.23 -16.88 6.75
C LEU A 32 23.02 -15.59 6.44
N ASP A 33 23.23 -14.74 7.44
CA ASP A 33 23.97 -13.48 7.31
C ASP A 33 25.42 -13.68 6.84
N ASP A 34 26.00 -14.85 7.10
CA ASP A 34 27.38 -15.18 6.68
C ASP A 34 27.53 -15.31 5.15
N ILE A 35 26.42 -15.52 4.41
CA ILE A 35 26.42 -15.68 2.96
C ILE A 35 25.75 -14.53 2.21
N ILE A 36 25.02 -13.64 2.90
CA ILE A 36 24.37 -12.49 2.24
C ILE A 36 25.43 -11.56 1.67
N GLY A 37 25.27 -11.19 0.38
CA GLY A 37 26.22 -10.32 -0.32
C GLY A 37 27.54 -10.97 -0.73
N ARG A 38 27.80 -12.22 -0.36
CA ARG A 38 29.03 -12.97 -0.68
C ARG A 38 29.00 -13.47 -2.12
N THR A 39 29.17 -12.56 -3.07
CA THR A 39 29.21 -12.89 -4.51
C THR A 39 30.43 -13.74 -4.88
N ASP A 40 31.46 -13.73 -4.07
CA ASP A 40 32.65 -14.62 -4.18
C ASP A 40 32.34 -16.11 -4.01
N LEU A 41 31.20 -16.43 -3.35
CA LEU A 41 30.73 -17.81 -3.20
C LEU A 41 29.97 -18.32 -4.43
N ILE A 42 29.66 -17.46 -5.40
CA ILE A 42 28.89 -17.80 -6.57
C ILE A 42 29.83 -18.12 -7.74
N VAL A 43 29.82 -19.35 -8.18
CA VAL A 43 30.65 -19.81 -9.30
C VAL A 43 29.78 -20.14 -10.50
N ARG A 44 30.15 -19.58 -11.66
CA ARG A 44 29.50 -19.94 -12.92
C ARG A 44 29.79 -21.39 -13.27
N ARG A 45 28.76 -22.16 -13.56
CA ARG A 45 28.94 -23.53 -14.07
C ARG A 45 29.72 -23.51 -15.39
N ALA A 46 30.73 -24.38 -15.50
CA ALA A 46 31.74 -24.32 -16.56
C ALA A 46 31.21 -24.56 -17.99
N SER A 47 30.13 -25.36 -18.15
CA SER A 47 29.58 -25.65 -19.46
C SER A 47 28.08 -25.92 -19.42
N TYR A 48 27.42 -25.43 -20.43
CA TYR A 48 26.01 -25.76 -20.75
C TYR A 48 25.94 -26.27 -22.17
N SER A 49 25.02 -27.18 -22.44
CA SER A 49 24.74 -27.69 -23.79
C SER A 49 24.23 -26.57 -24.75
N ASN A 50 23.60 -25.55 -24.19
CA ASN A 50 23.13 -24.41 -24.95
C ASN A 50 24.23 -23.35 -25.12
N LYS A 51 24.67 -23.12 -26.35
CA LYS A 51 25.70 -22.13 -26.69
C LYS A 51 25.36 -20.71 -26.22
N LYS A 52 24.08 -20.32 -26.22
CA LYS A 52 23.61 -19.00 -25.81
C LYS A 52 23.93 -18.75 -24.32
N PHE A 53 23.81 -19.74 -23.45
CA PHE A 53 24.14 -19.59 -22.05
C PHE A 53 25.63 -19.37 -21.80
N ASN A 54 26.48 -19.88 -22.68
CA ASN A 54 27.93 -19.71 -22.59
C ASN A 54 28.39 -18.28 -22.91
N THR A 55 27.56 -17.47 -23.58
CA THR A 55 27.86 -16.05 -23.89
C THR A 55 27.51 -15.09 -22.76
N LEU A 56 26.77 -15.54 -21.73
CA LEU A 56 26.37 -14.68 -20.60
C LEU A 56 27.59 -14.32 -19.75
N ASN A 57 27.75 -13.05 -19.47
CA ASN A 57 28.79 -12.52 -18.58
C ASN A 57 28.15 -11.92 -17.33
N PHE A 58 28.45 -12.51 -16.18
CA PHE A 58 27.92 -12.09 -14.87
C PHE A 58 28.88 -11.22 -14.06
N SER A 59 30.05 -10.87 -14.60
CA SER A 59 31.07 -10.15 -13.85
C SER A 59 30.59 -8.82 -13.28
N ARG A 60 29.73 -8.08 -14.00
CA ARG A 60 29.16 -6.82 -13.52
C ARG A 60 28.10 -7.03 -12.44
N LEU A 61 27.32 -8.11 -12.51
CA LEU A 61 26.28 -8.46 -11.53
C LEU A 61 26.92 -8.97 -10.22
N LEU A 62 28.01 -9.74 -10.34
CA LEU A 62 28.71 -10.33 -9.20
C LEU A 62 29.87 -9.45 -8.68
N HIS A 63 29.99 -8.23 -9.18
CA HIS A 63 31.01 -7.30 -8.74
C HIS A 63 30.82 -6.93 -7.26
N LEU A 64 31.84 -7.20 -6.45
CA LEU A 64 31.91 -6.77 -5.07
C LEU A 64 32.79 -5.52 -4.99
N PRO A 65 32.27 -4.37 -4.51
CA PRO A 65 33.06 -3.15 -4.37
C PRO A 65 34.22 -3.34 -3.41
N GLU A 66 35.34 -2.66 -3.64
CA GLU A 66 36.55 -2.75 -2.78
C GLU A 66 36.27 -2.40 -1.32
N GLN A 67 35.32 -1.48 -1.07
CA GLN A 67 34.91 -1.08 0.26
C GLN A 67 34.09 -2.14 1.00
N ALA A 68 33.61 -3.18 0.33
CA ALA A 68 32.81 -4.24 0.96
C ALA A 68 33.56 -5.04 2.03
N SER A 69 34.90 -5.03 1.98
CA SER A 69 35.74 -5.66 3.03
C SER A 69 35.75 -4.87 4.34
N ALA A 70 35.40 -3.57 4.31
CA ALA A 70 35.42 -2.67 5.46
C ALA A 70 34.03 -2.35 6.01
N THR A 71 32.98 -2.78 5.31
CA THR A 71 31.57 -2.51 5.67
C THR A 71 30.76 -3.78 5.69
N ALA A 72 29.68 -3.81 6.46
CA ALA A 72 28.73 -4.91 6.40
C ALA A 72 28.07 -4.97 5.02
N ILE A 73 28.02 -6.17 4.43
CA ILE A 73 27.40 -6.43 3.12
C ILE A 73 25.96 -6.98 3.26
N HIS A 74 25.44 -6.98 4.47
CA HIS A 74 24.08 -7.31 4.81
C HIS A 74 23.49 -6.24 5.73
N HIS A 75 22.19 -6.26 5.91
CA HIS A 75 21.49 -5.33 6.81
C HIS A 75 21.90 -5.59 8.26
N CYS A 76 22.52 -4.59 8.91
CA CYS A 76 23.00 -4.69 10.29
C CYS A 76 22.58 -3.51 11.19
N SER A 77 21.69 -2.64 10.69
CA SER A 77 21.19 -1.49 11.44
C SER A 77 19.67 -1.36 11.27
N CYS A 78 18.99 -0.87 12.29
CA CYS A 78 17.57 -0.56 12.19
C CYS A 78 17.36 0.74 11.44
N GLN A 79 16.37 0.78 10.54
CA GLN A 79 15.91 2.02 9.92
C GLN A 79 14.90 2.71 10.83
N ASP A 80 15.02 4.01 10.98
CA ASP A 80 13.97 4.83 11.52
C ASP A 80 13.01 5.22 10.38
N HIS A 81 11.80 4.69 10.43
CA HIS A 81 10.76 4.96 9.43
C HIS A 81 9.94 6.21 9.74
N ASN A 82 10.26 6.96 10.81
CA ASN A 82 9.55 8.15 11.28
C ASN A 82 8.03 7.94 11.44
N ILE A 83 7.62 6.73 11.84
CA ILE A 83 6.20 6.35 11.97
C ILE A 83 5.52 7.13 13.10
N GLU A 84 6.26 7.62 14.08
CA GLU A 84 5.71 8.33 15.24
C GLU A 84 5.12 9.70 14.89
N THR A 85 5.48 10.28 13.75
CA THR A 85 5.04 11.60 13.31
C THR A 85 3.97 11.58 12.21
N VAL A 86 3.51 10.39 11.80
CA VAL A 86 2.50 10.29 10.74
C VAL A 86 1.13 10.78 11.20
N LYS A 87 0.39 11.39 10.29
CA LYS A 87 -0.94 11.99 10.55
C LYS A 87 -1.93 11.02 11.20
N ASP A 88 -1.88 9.75 10.85
CA ASP A 88 -2.77 8.72 11.40
C ASP A 88 -2.64 8.58 12.92
N LYS A 89 -1.47 8.83 13.51
CA LYS A 89 -1.31 8.76 14.99
C LYS A 89 -2.20 9.79 15.69
N GLU A 90 -2.20 11.02 15.19
CA GLU A 90 -3.05 12.10 15.69
C GLU A 90 -4.54 11.78 15.48
N ILE A 91 -4.89 11.33 14.26
CA ILE A 91 -6.27 10.95 13.92
C ILE A 91 -6.76 9.81 14.81
N ILE A 92 -5.99 8.75 14.98
CA ILE A 92 -6.34 7.62 15.84
C ILE A 92 -6.57 8.08 17.27
N GLN A 93 -5.68 8.91 17.83
CA GLN A 93 -5.83 9.43 19.18
C GLN A 93 -7.17 10.15 19.38
N HIS A 94 -7.58 10.99 18.43
CA HIS A 94 -8.83 11.73 18.52
C HIS A 94 -10.06 10.85 18.21
N ALA A 95 -9.91 9.85 17.35
CA ALA A 95 -11.00 8.95 16.94
C ALA A 95 -11.27 7.81 17.93
N MET A 96 -10.29 7.44 18.80
CA MET A 96 -10.44 6.30 19.70
C MET A 96 -11.71 6.31 20.54
N PRO A 97 -12.15 7.42 21.16
CA PRO A 97 -13.39 7.43 21.96
C PRO A 97 -14.63 7.08 21.11
N ALA A 98 -14.66 7.52 19.84
CA ALA A 98 -15.74 7.21 18.91
C ALA A 98 -15.68 5.75 18.43
N ILE A 99 -14.47 5.24 18.15
CA ILE A 99 -14.26 3.83 17.79
C ILE A 99 -14.71 2.90 18.93
N GLU A 100 -14.44 3.26 20.17
CA GLU A 100 -14.82 2.45 21.34
C GLU A 100 -16.30 2.50 21.66
N SER A 101 -16.91 3.67 21.56
CA SER A 101 -18.32 3.88 21.91
C SER A 101 -19.29 3.70 20.76
N LEU A 102 -18.78 3.53 19.51
CA LEU A 102 -19.54 3.48 18.25
C LEU A 102 -20.44 4.73 18.06
N LYS A 103 -20.01 5.88 18.60
CA LYS A 103 -20.73 7.15 18.48
C LYS A 103 -20.09 8.00 17.40
N GLU A 104 -20.94 8.72 16.67
CA GLU A 104 -20.50 9.65 15.63
C GLU A 104 -19.58 10.74 16.18
N ILE A 105 -18.50 11.04 15.42
CA ILE A 105 -17.61 12.16 15.64
C ILE A 105 -17.26 12.84 14.33
N SER A 106 -17.06 14.16 14.38
CA SER A 106 -16.52 14.93 13.25
C SER A 106 -15.19 15.56 13.65
N LEU A 107 -14.18 15.37 12.79
CA LEU A 107 -12.84 15.89 12.98
C LEU A 107 -12.41 16.70 11.75
N ASP A 108 -11.59 17.73 11.96
CA ASP A 108 -11.07 18.59 10.89
C ASP A 108 -9.54 18.66 10.96
N TYR A 109 -8.87 18.47 9.81
CA TYR A 109 -7.42 18.51 9.68
C TYR A 109 -6.97 19.28 8.44
N THR A 110 -5.79 19.84 8.51
CA THR A 110 -5.03 20.21 7.32
C THR A 110 -4.17 19.03 6.86
N ILE A 111 -3.96 18.93 5.56
CA ILE A 111 -3.15 17.85 4.97
C ILE A 111 -2.19 18.42 3.94
N ALA A 112 -0.99 17.84 3.86
CA ALA A 112 0.02 18.16 2.89
C ALA A 112 0.41 16.91 2.08
N ASN A 113 1.05 17.11 0.93
CA ASN A 113 1.48 16.01 0.05
C ASN A 113 2.56 15.11 0.67
N THR A 114 3.15 15.52 1.77
CA THR A 114 4.05 14.70 2.60
C THR A 114 3.31 13.72 3.49
N ASP A 115 2.01 13.95 3.76
CA ASP A 115 1.16 13.07 4.55
C ASP A 115 0.67 11.93 3.66
N ARG A 116 1.40 10.81 3.66
CA ARG A 116 1.11 9.64 2.83
C ARG A 116 0.32 8.58 3.59
N SER A 117 -0.47 7.81 2.86
CA SER A 117 -1.24 6.67 3.36
C SER A 117 -2.15 6.99 4.54
N VAL A 118 -2.61 8.24 4.63
CA VAL A 118 -3.53 8.69 5.69
C VAL A 118 -4.80 7.86 5.63
N GLY A 119 -5.21 7.31 6.77
CA GLY A 119 -6.35 6.41 6.94
C GLY A 119 -6.00 4.91 6.96
N ALA A 120 -4.78 4.53 6.53
CA ALA A 120 -4.39 3.12 6.50
C ALA A 120 -4.18 2.55 7.91
N MET A 121 -3.47 3.27 8.79
CA MET A 121 -3.29 2.83 10.18
C MET A 121 -4.60 2.91 10.97
N LEU A 122 -5.40 3.97 10.77
CA LEU A 122 -6.74 4.10 11.35
C LEU A 122 -7.60 2.87 10.99
N SER A 123 -7.62 2.49 9.72
CA SER A 123 -8.36 1.31 9.25
C SER A 123 -7.82 0.01 9.84
N GLY A 124 -6.50 -0.09 10.04
CA GLY A 124 -5.89 -1.22 10.74
C GLY A 124 -6.37 -1.36 12.19
N VAL A 125 -6.50 -0.24 12.92
CA VAL A 125 -7.06 -0.23 14.29
C VAL A 125 -8.52 -0.68 14.29
N ILE A 126 -9.33 -0.16 13.37
CA ILE A 126 -10.75 -0.53 13.22
C ILE A 126 -10.88 -2.02 12.88
N ALA A 127 -10.14 -2.50 11.88
CA ALA A 127 -10.19 -3.89 11.43
C ALA A 127 -9.70 -4.88 12.51
N SER A 128 -8.70 -4.49 13.30
CA SER A 128 -8.23 -5.30 14.44
C SER A 128 -9.32 -5.50 15.49
N LYS A 129 -10.21 -4.52 15.68
CA LYS A 129 -11.26 -4.55 16.70
C LYS A 129 -12.59 -5.13 16.19
N TYR A 130 -12.95 -4.82 14.94
CA TYR A 130 -14.28 -5.12 14.37
C TYR A 130 -14.23 -5.99 13.13
N GLY A 131 -13.05 -6.46 12.71
CA GLY A 131 -12.91 -7.29 11.52
C GLY A 131 -13.36 -6.60 10.25
N ASN A 132 -13.98 -7.36 9.36
CA ASN A 132 -14.48 -6.86 8.08
C ASN A 132 -15.77 -6.02 8.18
N ASP A 133 -16.48 -6.10 9.30
CA ASP A 133 -17.73 -5.35 9.51
C ASP A 133 -17.45 -3.85 9.71
N GLY A 134 -16.28 -3.52 10.27
CA GLY A 134 -15.88 -2.15 10.53
C GLY A 134 -16.75 -1.45 11.58
N LEU A 135 -16.96 -0.15 11.41
CA LEU A 135 -17.79 0.67 12.28
C LEU A 135 -19.18 0.86 11.65
N PRO A 136 -20.23 1.22 12.43
CA PRO A 136 -21.49 1.70 11.89
C PRO A 136 -21.26 2.84 10.88
N GLU A 137 -22.17 2.99 9.90
CA GLU A 137 -22.06 4.03 8.88
C GLU A 137 -21.93 5.41 9.52
N ASP A 138 -21.10 6.28 8.93
CA ASP A 138 -20.84 7.66 9.36
C ASP A 138 -20.34 7.83 10.82
N THR A 139 -19.78 6.80 11.44
CA THR A 139 -19.19 6.92 12.79
C THR A 139 -18.04 7.92 12.82
N LEU A 140 -17.15 7.90 11.84
CA LEU A 140 -16.03 8.84 11.73
C LEU A 140 -16.16 9.72 10.51
N ASN A 141 -16.50 10.99 10.70
CA ASN A 141 -16.56 12.01 9.66
C ASN A 141 -15.30 12.90 9.74
N ILE A 142 -14.34 12.71 8.85
CA ILE A 142 -13.05 13.41 8.90
C ILE A 142 -12.88 14.30 7.68
N LYS A 143 -12.76 15.60 7.91
CA LYS A 143 -12.56 16.61 6.88
C LYS A 143 -11.07 16.97 6.79
N PHE A 144 -10.58 17.08 5.57
CA PHE A 144 -9.23 17.51 5.27
C PHE A 144 -9.26 18.72 4.34
N LYS A 145 -8.33 19.65 4.54
CA LYS A 145 -8.09 20.77 3.65
C LYS A 145 -6.63 20.78 3.21
N GLY A 146 -6.39 20.81 1.92
CA GLY A 146 -5.07 20.88 1.33
C GLY A 146 -4.81 19.82 0.25
N SER A 147 -3.54 19.49 0.04
CA SER A 147 -3.11 18.51 -0.96
C SER A 147 -2.73 17.20 -0.28
N ALA A 148 -3.52 16.15 -0.44
CA ALA A 148 -3.26 14.86 0.15
C ALA A 148 -2.13 14.12 -0.59
N GLY A 149 -1.22 13.50 0.17
CA GLY A 149 -0.15 12.66 -0.37
C GLY A 149 -0.64 11.34 -0.95
N GLN A 150 0.30 10.53 -1.45
CA GLN A 150 -0.01 9.23 -2.06
C GLN A 150 -0.78 8.32 -1.11
N SER A 151 -1.69 7.53 -1.69
CA SER A 151 -2.47 6.50 -0.97
C SER A 151 -3.40 7.08 0.11
N PHE A 152 -3.90 8.31 -0.06
CA PHE A 152 -4.91 8.87 0.82
C PHE A 152 -6.16 7.97 0.86
N GLY A 153 -6.63 7.61 2.03
CA GLY A 153 -7.75 6.70 2.23
C GLY A 153 -7.49 5.25 1.78
N ALA A 154 -6.21 4.83 1.67
CA ALA A 154 -5.89 3.44 1.36
C ALA A 154 -6.46 2.50 2.43
N PHE A 155 -7.11 1.41 1.97
CA PHE A 155 -7.75 0.40 2.80
C PHE A 155 -8.85 0.94 3.74
N LEU A 156 -9.41 2.12 3.45
CA LEU A 156 -10.34 2.81 4.35
C LEU A 156 -11.51 1.90 4.72
N ALA A 157 -11.65 1.67 6.03
CA ALA A 157 -12.62 0.74 6.61
C ALA A 157 -14.04 1.31 6.58
N HIS A 158 -15.04 0.42 6.64
CA HIS A 158 -16.45 0.79 6.76
C HIS A 158 -16.69 1.67 7.99
N GLY A 159 -17.61 2.63 7.86
CA GLY A 159 -17.98 3.60 8.90
C GLY A 159 -17.08 4.83 8.97
N VAL A 160 -16.05 4.92 8.10
CA VAL A 160 -15.18 6.09 7.98
C VAL A 160 -15.52 6.87 6.72
N HIS A 161 -15.75 8.17 6.85
CA HIS A 161 -15.94 9.10 5.75
C HIS A 161 -14.84 10.15 5.73
N PHE A 162 -13.99 10.13 4.70
CA PHE A 162 -13.00 11.17 4.41
C PHE A 162 -13.55 12.18 3.41
N LYS A 163 -13.53 13.45 3.78
CA LYS A 163 -13.91 14.59 2.92
C LYS A 163 -12.69 15.46 2.69
N LEU A 164 -12.19 15.52 1.46
CA LEU A 164 -11.05 16.34 1.08
C LEU A 164 -11.52 17.56 0.30
N GLU A 165 -11.31 18.74 0.84
CA GLU A 165 -11.38 20.02 0.15
C GLU A 165 -9.96 20.34 -0.37
N GLY A 166 -9.69 20.01 -1.64
CA GLY A 166 -8.36 20.14 -2.22
C GLY A 166 -8.12 19.13 -3.33
N GLU A 167 -6.90 18.61 -3.38
CA GLU A 167 -6.46 17.64 -4.39
C GLU A 167 -5.78 16.44 -3.74
N ALA A 168 -5.66 15.33 -4.46
CA ALA A 168 -5.02 14.12 -3.97
C ALA A 168 -4.01 13.59 -4.99
N ASN A 169 -3.00 12.91 -4.47
CA ASN A 169 -1.97 12.26 -5.26
C ASN A 169 -2.43 10.86 -5.73
N ASP A 170 -1.51 10.08 -6.29
CA ASP A 170 -1.77 8.72 -6.79
C ASP A 170 -2.26 7.77 -5.70
N TYR A 171 -2.92 6.69 -6.14
CA TYR A 171 -3.41 5.59 -5.29
C TYR A 171 -4.44 5.99 -4.22
N LEU A 172 -5.15 7.11 -4.36
CA LEU A 172 -6.28 7.42 -3.48
C LEU A 172 -7.24 6.23 -3.43
N GLY A 173 -7.65 5.83 -2.23
CA GLY A 173 -8.60 4.73 -2.02
C GLY A 173 -8.09 3.36 -2.48
N LYS A 174 -6.77 3.16 -2.65
CA LYS A 174 -6.19 1.84 -2.95
C LYS A 174 -6.69 0.81 -1.93
N GLY A 175 -7.27 -0.29 -2.43
CA GLY A 175 -7.79 -1.34 -1.56
C GLY A 175 -8.94 -0.89 -0.65
N LEU A 176 -9.70 0.15 -1.04
CA LEU A 176 -10.86 0.64 -0.28
C LEU A 176 -11.74 -0.51 0.20
N SER A 177 -12.03 -0.54 1.50
CA SER A 177 -12.66 -1.67 2.19
C SER A 177 -13.92 -1.26 2.96
N GLY A 178 -14.79 -0.48 2.31
CA GLY A 178 -16.10 -0.09 2.85
C GLY A 178 -16.23 1.36 3.25
N GLY A 179 -15.13 2.11 3.38
CA GLY A 179 -15.17 3.53 3.69
C GLY A 179 -15.72 4.40 2.56
N ARG A 180 -15.94 5.67 2.86
CA ARG A 180 -16.39 6.69 1.89
C ARG A 180 -15.33 7.76 1.73
N ILE A 181 -15.05 8.17 0.49
CA ILE A 181 -14.13 9.27 0.18
C ILE A 181 -14.84 10.25 -0.74
N SER A 182 -14.82 11.54 -0.37
CA SER A 182 -15.30 12.62 -1.21
C SER A 182 -14.16 13.63 -1.43
N VAL A 183 -13.88 13.96 -2.68
CA VAL A 183 -12.86 14.95 -3.07
C VAL A 183 -13.55 16.08 -3.83
N MET A 184 -13.31 17.32 -3.44
CA MET A 184 -13.84 18.49 -4.11
C MET A 184 -12.78 19.58 -4.18
N PRO A 185 -12.79 20.40 -5.24
CA PRO A 185 -11.95 21.58 -5.30
C PRO A 185 -12.16 22.50 -4.10
N PRO A 186 -11.18 23.30 -3.69
CA PRO A 186 -11.39 24.34 -2.68
C PRO A 186 -12.55 25.27 -3.08
N ILE A 187 -13.40 25.62 -2.12
CA ILE A 187 -14.63 26.42 -2.36
C ILE A 187 -14.33 27.73 -3.11
N ARG A 188 -13.12 28.29 -2.96
CA ARG A 188 -12.69 29.53 -3.62
C ARG A 188 -12.02 29.30 -4.98
N SER A 189 -12.00 28.09 -5.49
CA SER A 189 -11.42 27.79 -6.80
C SER A 189 -12.22 28.46 -7.90
N THR A 190 -11.51 28.99 -8.90
CA THR A 190 -12.10 29.69 -10.05
C THR A 190 -12.10 28.81 -11.31
N PHE A 191 -11.54 27.63 -11.26
CA PHE A 191 -11.51 26.70 -12.37
C PHE A 191 -12.76 25.81 -12.41
N ILE A 192 -13.08 25.33 -13.60
CA ILE A 192 -14.19 24.39 -13.84
C ILE A 192 -13.72 22.98 -13.46
N ALA A 193 -14.39 22.35 -12.51
CA ALA A 193 -13.92 21.07 -11.94
C ALA A 193 -13.84 19.95 -12.98
N GLU A 194 -14.85 19.83 -13.85
CA GLU A 194 -14.90 18.79 -14.90
C GLU A 194 -13.85 18.96 -16.00
N GLU A 195 -13.15 20.06 -16.05
CA GLU A 195 -12.06 20.32 -16.99
C GLU A 195 -10.67 20.13 -16.36
N ASN A 196 -10.60 19.95 -15.03
CA ASN A 196 -9.34 19.92 -14.30
C ASN A 196 -9.14 18.61 -13.54
N THR A 197 -7.91 18.11 -13.57
CA THR A 197 -7.49 16.91 -12.82
C THR A 197 -7.19 17.30 -11.38
N ILE A 198 -7.93 16.71 -10.42
CA ILE A 198 -7.78 16.97 -8.98
C ILE A 198 -7.29 15.75 -8.18
N ALA A 199 -7.12 14.61 -8.84
CA ALA A 199 -6.50 13.45 -8.20
C ALA A 199 -5.65 12.69 -9.22
N GLY A 200 -4.61 12.02 -8.73
CA GLY A 200 -3.58 11.41 -9.57
C GLY A 200 -4.01 10.13 -10.27
N ASN A 201 -3.07 9.20 -10.42
CA ASN A 201 -3.25 7.95 -11.16
C ASN A 201 -3.57 6.77 -10.25
N THR A 202 -4.14 5.72 -10.82
CA THR A 202 -4.33 4.40 -10.19
C THR A 202 -5.18 4.46 -8.91
N LEU A 203 -6.17 5.36 -8.91
CA LEU A 203 -7.11 5.50 -7.79
C LEU A 203 -7.99 4.24 -7.71
N LEU A 204 -8.37 3.86 -6.50
CA LEU A 204 -9.24 2.72 -6.21
C LEU A 204 -8.67 1.37 -6.71
N TYR A 205 -7.36 1.27 -6.89
CA TYR A 205 -6.74 0.02 -7.29
C TYR A 205 -7.09 -1.11 -6.31
N GLY A 206 -7.73 -2.15 -6.81
CA GLY A 206 -8.11 -3.30 -6.00
C GLY A 206 -9.14 -3.02 -4.90
N ALA A 207 -9.94 -1.95 -5.05
CA ALA A 207 -11.02 -1.66 -4.11
C ALA A 207 -12.06 -2.79 -4.07
N THR A 208 -12.50 -3.17 -2.88
CA THR A 208 -13.41 -4.31 -2.66
C THR A 208 -14.83 -3.87 -2.28
N SER A 209 -14.96 -2.70 -1.67
CA SER A 209 -16.24 -2.12 -1.25
C SER A 209 -16.06 -0.63 -0.89
N GLY A 210 -17.16 0.08 -0.65
CA GLY A 210 -17.14 1.49 -0.29
C GLY A 210 -17.57 2.41 -1.41
N GLN A 211 -17.45 3.73 -1.19
CA GLN A 211 -17.95 4.75 -2.10
C GLN A 211 -16.92 5.86 -2.29
N VAL A 212 -16.76 6.32 -3.53
CA VAL A 212 -15.86 7.44 -3.84
C VAL A 212 -16.55 8.42 -4.79
N PHE A 213 -16.51 9.69 -4.43
CA PHE A 213 -17.10 10.78 -5.20
C PHE A 213 -16.01 11.84 -5.42
N ILE A 214 -15.68 12.11 -6.68
CA ILE A 214 -14.63 13.07 -7.05
C ILE A 214 -15.23 14.12 -7.97
N ASN A 215 -15.33 15.35 -7.49
CA ASN A 215 -15.75 16.48 -8.29
C ASN A 215 -14.54 17.06 -9.03
N GLY A 216 -14.24 16.50 -10.19
CA GLY A 216 -13.12 16.81 -11.05
C GLY A 216 -12.64 15.56 -11.80
N ARG A 217 -11.62 15.73 -12.63
CA ARG A 217 -11.02 14.63 -13.40
C ARG A 217 -9.95 13.92 -12.58
N VAL A 218 -9.66 12.70 -12.97
CA VAL A 218 -8.56 11.90 -12.40
C VAL A 218 -7.62 11.41 -13.51
N GLY A 219 -6.46 10.96 -13.11
CA GLY A 219 -5.46 10.43 -14.02
C GLY A 219 -5.81 9.05 -14.56
N GLU A 220 -4.77 8.32 -14.98
CA GLU A 220 -4.91 7.01 -15.59
C GLU A 220 -5.20 5.89 -14.61
N ARG A 221 -5.68 4.76 -15.13
CA ARG A 221 -5.91 3.52 -14.39
C ARG A 221 -6.87 3.64 -13.22
N PHE A 222 -7.89 4.49 -13.35
CA PHE A 222 -8.95 4.60 -12.35
C PHE A 222 -9.71 3.27 -12.21
N CYS A 223 -9.95 2.83 -10.99
CA CYS A 223 -10.72 1.62 -10.65
C CYS A 223 -10.16 0.30 -11.21
N VAL A 224 -8.86 0.21 -11.52
CA VAL A 224 -8.25 -1.05 -11.94
C VAL A 224 -8.43 -2.11 -10.85
N ARG A 225 -8.90 -3.30 -11.23
CA ARG A 225 -9.23 -4.41 -10.32
C ARG A 225 -10.27 -4.08 -9.25
N ASN A 226 -11.15 -3.10 -9.49
CA ASN A 226 -12.29 -2.89 -8.59
C ASN A 226 -13.20 -4.13 -8.60
N SER A 227 -13.59 -4.60 -7.43
CA SER A 227 -14.46 -5.78 -7.27
C SER A 227 -15.78 -5.49 -6.53
N GLY A 228 -15.98 -4.24 -6.02
CA GLY A 228 -17.21 -3.95 -5.29
C GLY A 228 -17.45 -2.48 -4.93
N ALA A 229 -16.47 -1.60 -5.07
CA ALA A 229 -16.64 -0.19 -4.76
C ALA A 229 -17.52 0.54 -5.80
N ILE A 230 -18.23 1.57 -5.34
CA ILE A 230 -19.01 2.50 -6.17
C ILE A 230 -18.21 3.79 -6.31
N ALA A 231 -18.01 4.25 -7.54
CA ALA A 231 -17.25 5.46 -7.81
C ALA A 231 -17.94 6.36 -8.82
N VAL A 232 -17.89 7.68 -8.57
CA VAL A 232 -18.36 8.72 -9.47
C VAL A 232 -17.24 9.74 -9.66
N VAL A 233 -16.96 10.09 -10.91
CA VAL A 233 -15.90 11.03 -11.30
C VAL A 233 -16.30 11.77 -12.57
N GLU A 234 -15.82 13.00 -12.77
CA GLU A 234 -16.17 13.82 -13.94
C GLU A 234 -15.41 13.40 -15.22
N GLY A 235 -14.23 12.81 -15.09
CA GLY A 235 -13.46 12.30 -16.21
C GLY A 235 -12.24 11.49 -15.77
N VAL A 236 -11.78 10.60 -16.64
CA VAL A 236 -10.69 9.66 -16.39
C VAL A 236 -9.66 9.71 -17.50
N GLY A 237 -8.43 9.29 -17.20
CA GLY A 237 -7.39 8.99 -18.20
C GLY A 237 -7.57 7.59 -18.80
N ASP A 238 -6.51 7.10 -19.44
CA ASP A 238 -6.50 5.79 -20.10
C ASP A 238 -6.58 4.63 -19.09
N HIS A 239 -6.95 3.44 -19.59
CA HIS A 239 -6.99 2.20 -18.82
C HIS A 239 -7.97 2.19 -17.62
N CYS A 240 -9.04 2.98 -17.70
CA CYS A 240 -10.09 2.98 -16.67
C CYS A 240 -10.76 1.60 -16.57
N CYS A 241 -10.99 1.14 -15.34
CA CYS A 241 -11.71 -0.10 -15.02
C CYS A 241 -11.09 -1.39 -15.59
N GLU A 242 -9.80 -1.40 -15.93
CA GLU A 242 -9.15 -2.64 -16.35
C GLU A 242 -9.26 -3.72 -15.27
N TYR A 243 -9.58 -4.95 -15.69
CA TYR A 243 -9.77 -6.10 -14.81
C TYR A 243 -10.83 -5.89 -13.70
N MET A 244 -11.77 -4.97 -13.88
CA MET A 244 -12.88 -4.78 -12.96
C MET A 244 -13.79 -6.03 -12.95
N THR A 245 -14.15 -6.52 -11.77
CA THR A 245 -14.96 -7.72 -11.59
C THR A 245 -16.29 -7.46 -10.88
N GLY A 246 -16.47 -6.26 -10.33
CA GLY A 246 -17.69 -5.86 -9.63
C GLY A 246 -17.67 -4.38 -9.26
N GLY A 247 -18.72 -3.90 -8.58
CA GLY A 247 -18.90 -2.50 -8.26
C GLY A 247 -19.62 -1.72 -9.37
N ARG A 248 -19.61 -0.38 -9.26
CA ARG A 248 -20.21 0.54 -10.23
C ARG A 248 -19.30 1.76 -10.42
N VAL A 249 -19.05 2.15 -11.65
CA VAL A 249 -18.25 3.32 -12.00
C VAL A 249 -18.99 4.16 -13.02
#